data_ef206d5c2c8e9fdfd3f4fd470c29514e
#
_entry.id   ef206d5c2c8e9fdfd3f4fd470c29514e
#
_cell.length_a   1.000
_cell.length_b   1.000
_cell.length_c   1.000
_cell.angle_alpha   90.00
_cell.angle_beta   90.00
_cell.angle_gamma   90.00
#
_symmetry.space_group_name_H-M   'P 1'
#
loop_
_entity.id
_entity.type
_entity.pdbx_description
1 polymer ?
#
loop_
_entity_poly.entity_id
_entity_poly.type
_entity_poly.pdbx_seq_one_letter_code
_entity_poly.pdbx_strand_id
1 'polypeptide(L)'
;CDSRSGHDQVQAAAEPSFQGDASGYAFVPQGNRFPRSAVEHLTQWSTIRRLRTGKFELKDYDFEKSESDLTARAEEGFPKAKSYEAYDYPAAYTKRDQGEHFARVMAQAEQAQDDRRYAGGDAASLYPGALMKLIDHPTGAENSEYIVVRATHAYGIQSYRSSGRRDEALYHGSYELQKSDKRFRAPIVTPRPTVYGPHTAKVVGEKNKGEEGDIDVDEYGRIWLRFHWDREDGSTSCRTRVAQMWAGKGWGGQIIPRIGQEVIVEYIEGNPDLPLVVGAVVNDQHKPPYELPANKTQSGLKSESTDGAGFSDTYNEIKFEDRKDQEVLEIRTEKDHKITVNNIETRDIGERYDGGGYSRETTLKKGDDKLDVQNGKLDIEALREINLKVGESTIKMTPGSIEIKSPTI
;
A
#
# COMPACT_ATOMS: atom_id res chain seq x y z
N CYS A 1 0.53 2.09 10.80
CA CYS A 1 -0.86 2.57 10.90
C CYS A 1 -1.74 1.40 11.27
N ASP A 2 -2.16 1.31 12.54
CA ASP A 2 -3.18 0.36 13.01
C ASP A 2 -4.59 0.91 12.78
N SER A 3 -4.87 1.42 11.56
CA SER A 3 -6.23 1.80 11.17
C SER A 3 -7.16 0.60 10.95
N ARG A 4 -6.64 -0.61 11.16
CA ARG A 4 -7.40 -1.87 11.08
C ARG A 4 -8.35 -2.11 12.26
N SER A 5 -8.30 -1.27 13.32
CA SER A 5 -9.23 -1.33 14.45
C SER A 5 -10.64 -0.82 14.14
N GLY A 6 -10.84 -0.15 13.00
CA GLY A 6 -12.16 0.34 12.60
C GLY A 6 -13.16 -0.74 12.15
N HIS A 7 -12.70 -1.96 11.85
CA HIS A 7 -13.59 -3.06 11.47
C HIS A 7 -14.14 -3.85 12.65
N ASP A 8 -13.56 -3.74 13.84
CA ASP A 8 -14.12 -4.35 15.05
C ASP A 8 -15.39 -3.66 15.55
N GLN A 9 -15.75 -2.49 15.01
CA GLN A 9 -16.98 -1.78 15.36
C GLN A 9 -18.21 -2.16 14.52
N VAL A 10 -18.18 -3.21 13.71
CA VAL A 10 -19.42 -3.93 13.39
C VAL A 10 -19.81 -4.74 14.63
N GLN A 11 -19.95 -4.03 15.73
CA GLN A 11 -20.53 -4.58 16.94
C GLN A 11 -21.89 -5.16 16.62
N ALA A 12 -22.16 -6.29 17.26
CA ALA A 12 -23.49 -6.84 17.36
C ALA A 12 -24.50 -5.69 17.44
N ALA A 13 -25.33 -5.54 16.41
CA ALA A 13 -26.51 -4.69 16.52
C ALA A 13 -27.16 -5.06 17.85
N ALA A 14 -27.44 -4.08 18.67
CA ALA A 14 -28.15 -4.30 19.92
C ALA A 14 -29.31 -5.27 19.62
N GLU A 15 -29.52 -6.28 20.46
CA GLU A 15 -30.59 -7.24 20.22
C GLU A 15 -31.87 -6.44 19.97
N PRO A 16 -32.56 -6.68 18.83
CA PRO A 16 -33.73 -5.89 18.49
C PRO A 16 -34.77 -6.07 19.61
N SER A 17 -35.17 -4.98 20.24
CA SER A 17 -36.21 -5.01 21.25
C SER A 17 -37.59 -5.00 20.62
N PHE A 18 -38.49 -5.86 21.10
CA PHE A 18 -39.89 -5.85 20.69
C PHE A 18 -40.55 -4.53 21.16
N GLN A 19 -41.04 -3.74 20.23
CA GLN A 19 -41.87 -2.57 20.51
C GLN A 19 -43.11 -2.60 19.60
N GLY A 20 -44.02 -3.42 19.92
CA GLY A 20 -45.35 -3.47 19.31
C GLY A 20 -46.35 -3.91 20.36
N ASP A 21 -47.61 -3.65 20.12
CA ASP A 21 -48.68 -4.24 20.92
C ASP A 21 -48.50 -5.77 20.91
N ALA A 22 -48.58 -6.40 22.08
CA ALA A 22 -48.44 -7.84 22.26
C ALA A 22 -49.38 -8.68 21.34
N SER A 23 -50.39 -8.05 20.77
CA SER A 23 -51.37 -8.64 19.82
C SER A 23 -50.83 -8.79 18.39
N GLY A 24 -49.79 -8.04 17.96
CA GLY A 24 -49.25 -8.08 16.62
C GLY A 24 -50.02 -7.19 15.60
N TYR A 25 -49.48 -7.13 14.36
CA TYR A 25 -50.11 -6.40 13.25
C TYR A 25 -50.93 -7.33 12.39
N ALA A 26 -52.25 -7.04 12.26
CA ALA A 26 -53.17 -7.85 11.44
C ALA A 26 -52.94 -7.60 9.94
N PHE A 27 -53.01 -8.66 9.14
CA PHE A 27 -53.11 -8.54 7.69
C PHE A 27 -54.55 -8.34 7.26
N VAL A 28 -54.86 -7.19 6.66
CA VAL A 28 -56.19 -6.83 6.16
C VAL A 28 -56.09 -6.54 4.65
N PRO A 29 -56.52 -7.45 3.76
CA PRO A 29 -56.43 -7.26 2.30
C PRO A 29 -57.14 -6.00 1.83
N GLN A 30 -56.56 -5.32 0.81
CA GLN A 30 -57.23 -4.19 0.16
C GLN A 30 -58.60 -4.60 -0.40
N GLY A 31 -59.62 -3.83 -0.06
CA GLY A 31 -61.00 -4.10 -0.49
C GLY A 31 -61.96 -4.33 0.68
N ASN A 32 -61.54 -4.75 1.81
CA ASN A 32 -62.34 -4.72 3.03
C ASN A 32 -62.31 -3.30 3.59
N ARG A 33 -63.37 -2.54 3.45
CA ARG A 33 -63.53 -1.24 4.09
C ARG A 33 -63.67 -1.45 5.61
N PHE A 34 -62.57 -1.53 6.29
CA PHE A 34 -62.56 -1.22 7.71
C PHE A 34 -62.67 0.30 7.88
N PRO A 35 -63.59 0.78 8.70
CA PRO A 35 -63.46 2.13 9.17
C PRO A 35 -62.05 2.29 9.76
N ARG A 36 -61.41 3.45 9.60
CA ARG A 36 -60.09 3.69 10.24
C ARG A 36 -60.15 3.15 11.66
N SER A 37 -59.66 1.93 11.81
CA SER A 37 -59.61 1.28 13.12
C SER A 37 -58.53 1.99 13.92
N ALA A 38 -58.73 2.10 15.22
CA ALA A 38 -57.67 2.57 16.12
C ALA A 38 -56.46 1.64 16.17
N VAL A 39 -56.45 0.58 15.34
CA VAL A 39 -55.41 -0.46 15.34
C VAL A 39 -54.66 -0.42 14.01
N GLU A 40 -53.37 -0.23 14.10
CA GLU A 40 -52.44 -0.30 12.95
C GLU A 40 -52.49 -1.67 12.27
N HIS A 41 -52.43 -1.72 10.94
CA HIS A 41 -52.53 -2.97 10.18
C HIS A 41 -51.76 -2.90 8.86
N LEU A 42 -51.52 -4.07 8.25
CA LEU A 42 -50.87 -4.19 6.96
C LEU A 42 -51.89 -4.60 5.89
N THR A 43 -51.91 -3.91 4.76
CA THR A 43 -52.84 -4.13 3.66
C THR A 43 -52.21 -4.80 2.44
N GLN A 44 -50.89 -4.74 2.36
CA GLN A 44 -50.08 -5.33 1.28
C GLN A 44 -49.00 -6.21 1.88
N TRP A 45 -48.78 -7.36 1.23
CA TRP A 45 -47.75 -8.31 1.63
C TRP A 45 -47.19 -9.04 0.40
N SER A 46 -45.89 -9.04 0.21
CA SER A 46 -45.22 -9.77 -0.84
C SER A 46 -43.93 -10.42 -0.35
N THR A 47 -43.68 -11.62 -0.84
CA THR A 47 -42.49 -12.41 -0.54
C THR A 47 -41.57 -12.39 -1.74
N ILE A 48 -40.32 -12.01 -1.52
CA ILE A 48 -39.27 -12.03 -2.55
C ILE A 48 -38.14 -12.94 -2.07
N ARG A 49 -37.84 -13.96 -2.88
CA ARG A 49 -36.66 -14.81 -2.68
C ARG A 49 -35.66 -14.61 -3.80
N ARG A 50 -34.40 -14.50 -3.44
CA ARG A 50 -33.29 -14.29 -4.38
C ARG A 50 -32.25 -15.36 -4.16
N LEU A 51 -31.72 -15.93 -5.25
CA LEU A 51 -30.55 -16.76 -5.18
C LEU A 51 -29.33 -15.82 -4.98
N ARG A 52 -28.63 -16.02 -3.88
CA ARG A 52 -27.45 -15.23 -3.50
C ARG A 52 -26.24 -16.14 -3.37
N THR A 53 -25.05 -15.57 -3.55
CA THR A 53 -23.76 -16.27 -3.34
C THR A 53 -23.65 -16.77 -1.92
N GLY A 54 -23.36 -18.06 -1.76
CA GLY A 54 -23.26 -18.70 -0.45
C GLY A 54 -21.86 -19.16 -0.08
N LYS A 55 -20.87 -19.02 -0.97
CA LYS A 55 -19.47 -19.34 -0.71
C LYS A 55 -18.60 -18.12 -0.91
N PHE A 56 -17.77 -17.83 0.08
CA PHE A 56 -16.80 -16.73 0.04
C PHE A 56 -15.41 -17.26 0.28
N GLU A 57 -14.48 -16.87 -0.59
CA GLU A 57 -13.06 -17.08 -0.42
C GLU A 57 -12.36 -15.73 -0.43
N LEU A 58 -11.65 -15.42 0.64
CA LEU A 58 -10.87 -14.22 0.80
C LEU A 58 -9.39 -14.58 0.85
N LYS A 59 -8.54 -13.75 0.30
CA LYS A 59 -7.10 -13.90 0.40
C LYS A 59 -6.43 -12.56 0.64
N ASP A 60 -5.33 -12.59 1.38
CA ASP A 60 -4.47 -11.43 1.58
C ASP A 60 -3.01 -11.85 1.59
N TYR A 61 -2.11 -10.87 1.64
CA TYR A 61 -0.67 -11.05 1.68
C TYR A 61 -0.05 -10.22 2.79
N ASP A 62 0.76 -10.86 3.63
CA ASP A 62 1.57 -10.19 4.65
C ASP A 62 3.05 -10.32 4.27
N PHE A 63 3.71 -9.20 3.94
CA PHE A 63 5.12 -9.21 3.55
C PHE A 63 6.06 -9.57 4.72
N GLU A 64 5.65 -9.37 5.97
CA GLU A 64 6.41 -9.77 7.16
C GLU A 64 6.33 -11.30 7.39
N LYS A 65 5.36 -11.96 6.76
CA LYS A 65 5.13 -13.41 6.82
C LYS A 65 4.77 -13.96 5.44
N SER A 66 5.63 -13.71 4.46
CA SER A 66 5.37 -13.94 3.02
C SER A 66 4.98 -15.38 2.67
N GLU A 67 5.40 -16.36 3.47
CA GLU A 67 5.07 -17.79 3.28
C GLU A 67 3.75 -18.22 3.96
N SER A 68 3.07 -17.30 4.68
CA SER A 68 1.83 -17.63 5.38
C SER A 68 0.67 -17.73 4.41
N ASP A 69 -0.09 -18.82 4.46
CA ASP A 69 -1.35 -18.93 3.74
C ASP A 69 -2.45 -18.18 4.50
N LEU A 70 -2.82 -17.02 3.98
CA LEU A 70 -3.91 -16.18 4.48
C LEU A 70 -5.24 -16.44 3.78
N THR A 71 -5.41 -17.57 3.09
CA THR A 71 -6.69 -17.94 2.50
C THR A 71 -7.73 -18.25 3.58
N ALA A 72 -8.86 -17.56 3.53
CA ALA A 72 -9.99 -17.72 4.44
C ALA A 72 -11.26 -18.05 3.66
N ARG A 73 -12.08 -19.00 4.17
CA ARG A 73 -13.28 -19.47 3.51
C ARG A 73 -14.47 -19.51 4.45
N ALA A 74 -15.65 -19.19 3.93
CA ALA A 74 -16.90 -19.40 4.63
C ALA A 74 -18.01 -19.80 3.67
N GLU A 75 -18.96 -20.59 4.16
CA GLU A 75 -20.15 -20.98 3.42
C GLU A 75 -21.40 -20.75 4.26
N GLU A 76 -22.43 -20.17 3.64
CA GLU A 76 -23.73 -19.91 4.24
C GLU A 76 -24.86 -20.20 3.22
N GLY A 77 -26.06 -20.41 3.73
CA GLY A 77 -27.24 -20.63 2.90
C GLY A 77 -27.46 -22.07 2.47
N PHE A 78 -28.36 -22.28 1.53
CA PHE A 78 -28.77 -23.60 1.03
C PHE A 78 -27.77 -24.17 -0.01
N PRO A 79 -27.80 -25.47 -0.31
CA PRO A 79 -26.78 -26.12 -1.15
C PRO A 79 -26.53 -25.48 -2.51
N LYS A 80 -27.58 -25.01 -3.21
CA LYS A 80 -27.40 -24.33 -4.50
C LYS A 80 -26.74 -22.94 -4.34
N ALA A 81 -26.97 -22.23 -3.24
CA ALA A 81 -26.30 -20.97 -2.96
C ALA A 81 -24.77 -21.17 -2.78
N LYS A 82 -24.39 -22.26 -2.12
CA LYS A 82 -22.97 -22.62 -1.90
C LYS A 82 -22.24 -23.05 -3.16
N SER A 83 -22.93 -23.32 -4.26
CA SER A 83 -22.28 -23.57 -5.56
C SER A 83 -21.84 -22.29 -6.28
N TYR A 84 -22.25 -21.13 -5.79
CA TYR A 84 -21.78 -19.82 -6.29
C TYR A 84 -20.76 -19.23 -5.33
N GLU A 85 -19.58 -18.91 -5.85
CA GLU A 85 -18.45 -18.38 -5.11
C GLU A 85 -18.20 -16.91 -5.43
N ALA A 86 -17.86 -16.15 -4.42
CA ALA A 86 -17.23 -14.83 -4.52
C ALA A 86 -15.82 -14.93 -3.97
N TYR A 87 -14.85 -14.48 -4.77
CA TYR A 87 -13.44 -14.37 -4.40
C TYR A 87 -13.05 -12.89 -4.31
N ASP A 88 -12.30 -12.50 -3.26
CA ASP A 88 -11.82 -11.14 -3.11
C ASP A 88 -10.34 -11.13 -2.68
N TYR A 89 -9.56 -10.22 -3.28
CA TYR A 89 -8.16 -9.95 -2.98
C TYR A 89 -7.82 -8.49 -3.36
N PRO A 90 -7.12 -7.74 -2.53
CA PRO A 90 -6.77 -7.99 -1.13
C PRO A 90 -7.96 -7.76 -0.21
N ALA A 91 -8.12 -8.60 0.80
CA ALA A 91 -9.27 -8.56 1.69
C ALA A 91 -9.02 -7.81 3.02
N ALA A 92 -7.86 -7.15 3.15
CA ALA A 92 -7.45 -6.25 4.23
C ALA A 92 -7.38 -6.91 5.63
N TYR A 93 -6.69 -8.04 5.73
CA TYR A 93 -6.35 -8.68 7.00
C TYR A 93 -4.93 -9.26 6.99
N THR A 94 -4.33 -9.43 8.18
CA THR A 94 -2.99 -10.02 8.35
C THR A 94 -3.00 -11.30 9.19
N LYS A 95 -4.15 -11.67 9.72
CA LYS A 95 -4.33 -12.89 10.52
C LYS A 95 -5.46 -13.73 9.90
N ARG A 96 -5.24 -15.03 9.79
CA ARG A 96 -6.19 -15.94 9.17
C ARG A 96 -7.54 -15.98 9.88
N ASP A 97 -7.55 -15.92 11.21
CA ASP A 97 -8.78 -15.87 12.03
C ASP A 97 -9.63 -14.64 11.73
N GLN A 98 -9.02 -13.48 11.48
CA GLN A 98 -9.72 -12.29 11.02
C GLN A 98 -10.33 -12.52 9.62
N GLY A 99 -9.57 -13.10 8.69
CA GLY A 99 -10.08 -13.44 7.37
C GLY A 99 -11.27 -14.40 7.42
N GLU A 100 -11.22 -15.43 8.24
CA GLU A 100 -12.33 -16.38 8.45
C GLU A 100 -13.56 -15.67 9.05
N HIS A 101 -13.35 -14.73 9.96
CA HIS A 101 -14.43 -13.90 10.49
C HIS A 101 -15.05 -13.03 9.38
N PHE A 102 -14.23 -12.34 8.58
CA PHE A 102 -14.71 -11.49 7.48
C PHE A 102 -15.45 -12.29 6.42
N ALA A 103 -14.91 -13.42 5.98
CA ALA A 103 -15.57 -14.30 5.03
C ALA A 103 -16.97 -14.75 5.53
N ARG A 104 -17.06 -15.09 6.82
CA ARG A 104 -18.33 -15.46 7.45
C ARG A 104 -19.32 -14.31 7.49
N VAL A 105 -18.89 -13.12 7.88
CA VAL A 105 -19.76 -11.94 7.94
C VAL A 105 -20.23 -11.56 6.54
N MET A 106 -19.38 -11.63 5.53
CA MET A 106 -19.76 -11.36 4.13
C MET A 106 -20.77 -12.37 3.61
N ALA A 107 -20.55 -13.66 3.86
CA ALA A 107 -21.50 -14.71 3.51
C ALA A 107 -22.87 -14.51 4.19
N GLN A 108 -22.87 -14.16 5.48
CA GLN A 108 -24.11 -13.85 6.22
C GLN A 108 -24.80 -12.60 5.70
N ALA A 109 -24.07 -11.54 5.36
CA ALA A 109 -24.64 -10.30 4.81
C ALA A 109 -25.30 -10.53 3.44
N GLU A 110 -24.69 -11.38 2.61
CA GLU A 110 -25.25 -11.74 1.32
C GLU A 110 -26.49 -12.62 1.49
N GLN A 111 -26.43 -13.64 2.33
CA GLN A 111 -27.57 -14.54 2.59
C GLN A 111 -28.72 -13.85 3.36
N ALA A 112 -28.44 -12.81 4.13
CA ALA A 112 -29.47 -12.01 4.79
C ALA A 112 -30.44 -11.33 3.80
N GLN A 113 -30.05 -11.22 2.53
CA GLN A 113 -30.85 -10.61 1.46
C GLN A 113 -31.66 -11.65 0.61
N ASP A 114 -31.53 -12.94 0.89
CA ASP A 114 -32.13 -14.01 0.08
C ASP A 114 -33.64 -14.07 0.21
N ASP A 115 -34.18 -13.73 1.38
CA ASP A 115 -35.59 -13.93 1.77
C ASP A 115 -36.13 -12.68 2.46
N ARG A 116 -36.81 -11.82 1.69
CA ARG A 116 -37.37 -10.56 2.14
C ARG A 116 -38.87 -10.52 2.01
N ARG A 117 -39.51 -9.76 2.89
CA ARG A 117 -40.92 -9.40 2.81
C ARG A 117 -41.04 -7.92 2.57
N TYR A 118 -41.97 -7.56 1.71
CA TYR A 118 -42.34 -6.18 1.47
C TYR A 118 -43.80 -6.02 1.85
N ALA A 119 -44.03 -5.09 2.76
CA ALA A 119 -45.37 -4.84 3.31
C ALA A 119 -45.76 -3.36 3.11
N GLY A 120 -47.02 -3.10 3.04
CA GLY A 120 -47.60 -1.75 3.03
C GLY A 120 -48.82 -1.68 3.92
N GLY A 121 -49.06 -0.53 4.52
CA GLY A 121 -50.19 -0.33 5.44
C GLY A 121 -50.15 0.98 6.18
N ASP A 122 -50.89 1.05 7.29
CA ASP A 122 -50.98 2.24 8.13
C ASP A 122 -50.22 2.12 9.46
N ALA A 123 -49.31 1.14 9.57
CA ALA A 123 -48.53 0.88 10.77
C ALA A 123 -47.44 1.94 11.01
N ALA A 124 -47.80 3.14 11.43
CA ALA A 124 -46.94 4.28 11.63
C ALA A 124 -45.89 4.07 12.74
N SER A 125 -46.12 3.11 13.62
CA SER A 125 -45.20 2.77 14.73
C SER A 125 -44.01 1.90 14.30
N LEU A 126 -44.01 1.33 13.09
CA LEU A 126 -42.92 0.50 12.62
C LEU A 126 -41.68 1.32 12.17
N TYR A 127 -40.53 1.03 12.71
CA TYR A 127 -39.25 1.68 12.38
C TYR A 127 -38.12 0.64 12.19
N PRO A 128 -37.06 0.96 11.47
CA PRO A 128 -35.95 0.05 11.26
C PRO A 128 -35.32 -0.45 12.57
N GLY A 129 -35.13 -1.76 12.68
CA GLY A 129 -34.63 -2.43 13.90
C GLY A 129 -35.71 -2.90 14.86
N ALA A 130 -36.99 -2.49 14.69
CA ALA A 130 -38.09 -2.99 15.49
C ALA A 130 -38.43 -4.43 15.12
N LEU A 131 -38.88 -5.24 16.10
CA LEU A 131 -39.53 -6.51 15.90
C LEU A 131 -41.04 -6.29 15.73
N MET A 132 -41.63 -6.98 14.78
CA MET A 132 -43.07 -7.01 14.59
C MET A 132 -43.58 -8.45 14.42
N LYS A 133 -44.78 -8.75 14.89
CA LYS A 133 -45.45 -10.03 14.65
C LYS A 133 -46.56 -9.81 13.64
N LEU A 134 -46.56 -10.60 12.54
CA LEU A 134 -47.68 -10.65 11.62
C LEU A 134 -48.72 -11.66 12.09
N ILE A 135 -49.99 -11.30 12.06
CA ILE A 135 -51.14 -12.15 12.37
C ILE A 135 -52.20 -12.07 11.27
N ASP A 136 -53.09 -13.04 11.23
CA ASP A 136 -54.24 -13.13 10.33
C ASP A 136 -53.90 -13.14 8.82
N HIS A 137 -52.65 -13.50 8.46
CA HIS A 137 -52.29 -13.70 7.06
C HIS A 137 -52.82 -15.05 6.58
N PRO A 138 -53.45 -15.14 5.37
CA PRO A 138 -54.05 -16.38 4.87
C PRO A 138 -53.05 -17.54 4.67
N THR A 139 -51.77 -17.20 4.43
CA THR A 139 -50.67 -18.19 4.41
C THR A 139 -50.12 -18.33 5.84
N GLY A 140 -50.44 -19.40 6.51
CA GLY A 140 -50.06 -19.62 7.92
C GLY A 140 -48.54 -19.49 8.21
N ALA A 141 -47.68 -19.87 7.27
CA ALA A 141 -46.24 -19.75 7.37
C ALA A 141 -45.72 -18.30 7.40
N GLU A 142 -46.51 -17.33 6.99
CA GLU A 142 -46.21 -15.90 7.06
C GLU A 142 -46.63 -15.29 8.42
N ASN A 143 -47.51 -15.92 9.20
CA ASN A 143 -47.87 -15.52 10.54
C ASN A 143 -46.67 -15.80 11.47
N SER A 144 -45.73 -14.91 11.51
CA SER A 144 -44.42 -15.07 12.17
C SER A 144 -43.93 -13.73 12.68
N GLU A 145 -42.80 -13.75 13.34
CA GLU A 145 -42.10 -12.55 13.83
C GLU A 145 -41.04 -12.09 12.79
N TYR A 146 -40.95 -10.79 12.60
CA TYR A 146 -40.07 -10.15 11.63
C TYR A 146 -39.32 -8.99 12.25
N ILE A 147 -38.09 -8.77 11.79
CA ILE A 147 -37.36 -7.52 12.01
C ILE A 147 -37.64 -6.56 10.86
N VAL A 148 -37.91 -5.31 11.16
CA VAL A 148 -38.05 -4.23 10.17
C VAL A 148 -36.65 -3.82 9.71
N VAL A 149 -36.34 -4.08 8.43
CA VAL A 149 -35.06 -3.73 7.83
C VAL A 149 -35.06 -2.29 7.32
N ARG A 150 -36.18 -1.87 6.73
CA ARG A 150 -36.38 -0.52 6.21
C ARG A 150 -37.83 -0.14 6.39
N ALA A 151 -38.08 1.13 6.71
CA ALA A 151 -39.39 1.75 6.73
C ALA A 151 -39.38 3.06 5.94
N THR A 152 -40.44 3.29 5.18
CA THR A 152 -40.69 4.56 4.51
C THR A 152 -42.08 5.01 4.91
N HIS A 153 -42.21 6.21 5.44
CA HIS A 153 -43.44 6.80 5.94
C HIS A 153 -43.83 7.98 5.05
N ALA A 154 -45.02 7.92 4.45
CA ALA A 154 -45.58 8.98 3.64
C ALA A 154 -46.80 9.57 4.33
N TYR A 155 -46.78 10.88 4.54
CA TYR A 155 -47.86 11.65 5.15
C TYR A 155 -48.50 12.57 4.11
N GLY A 156 -49.82 12.46 3.92
CA GLY A 156 -50.59 13.37 3.11
C GLY A 156 -51.21 14.47 3.98
N ILE A 157 -51.18 15.72 3.50
CA ILE A 157 -51.88 16.85 4.14
C ILE A 157 -53.19 17.11 3.39
N GLN A 158 -54.32 17.02 4.06
CA GLN A 158 -55.58 17.40 3.44
C GLN A 158 -55.60 18.94 3.23
N SER A 159 -55.82 19.34 1.96
CA SER A 159 -56.02 20.76 1.71
C SER A 159 -57.36 21.20 2.27
N TYR A 160 -57.44 22.39 2.88
CA TYR A 160 -58.61 23.00 3.49
C TYR A 160 -59.70 23.43 2.46
N ARG A 161 -59.81 22.73 1.31
CA ARG A 161 -60.85 23.01 0.31
C ARG A 161 -62.10 22.15 0.57
N SER A 162 -63.20 22.84 0.80
CA SER A 162 -64.50 22.24 1.13
C SER A 162 -65.20 21.41 0.03
N SER A 163 -64.52 21.07 -1.05
CA SER A 163 -65.05 20.29 -2.19
C SER A 163 -64.20 19.11 -2.63
N GLY A 164 -63.26 18.63 -1.78
CA GLY A 164 -62.37 17.50 -2.12
C GLY A 164 -62.91 16.15 -1.67
N ARG A 165 -62.73 15.10 -2.49
CA ARG A 165 -63.02 13.70 -2.14
C ARG A 165 -62.29 13.31 -0.85
N ARG A 166 -63.06 12.77 0.10
CA ARG A 166 -62.61 12.33 1.45
C ARG A 166 -61.83 11.02 1.51
N ASP A 167 -61.29 10.52 0.40
CA ASP A 167 -60.78 9.14 0.33
C ASP A 167 -59.24 9.01 0.22
N GLU A 168 -58.46 10.04 0.37
CA GLU A 168 -57.00 9.88 0.40
C GLU A 168 -56.52 9.57 1.83
N ALA A 169 -55.85 8.44 1.96
CA ALA A 169 -55.22 8.06 3.23
C ALA A 169 -54.18 9.11 3.62
N LEU A 170 -54.29 9.66 4.84
CA LEU A 170 -53.38 10.66 5.37
C LEU A 170 -51.98 10.10 5.65
N TYR A 171 -51.87 8.78 5.70
CA TYR A 171 -50.63 8.08 5.97
C TYR A 171 -50.60 6.77 5.18
N HIS A 172 -49.38 6.45 4.67
CA HIS A 172 -49.04 5.16 4.11
C HIS A 172 -47.59 4.80 4.45
N GLY A 173 -47.41 3.62 5.05
CA GLY A 173 -46.12 3.04 5.34
C GLY A 173 -45.73 1.97 4.32
N SER A 174 -44.47 1.89 3.94
CA SER A 174 -43.88 0.79 3.17
C SER A 174 -42.71 0.22 3.96
N TYR A 175 -42.68 -1.10 4.09
CA TYR A 175 -41.73 -1.78 4.98
C TYR A 175 -41.01 -2.90 4.25
N GLU A 176 -39.70 -3.00 4.46
CA GLU A 176 -38.92 -4.17 4.10
C GLU A 176 -38.61 -4.94 5.38
N LEU A 177 -38.92 -6.24 5.38
CA LEU A 177 -38.90 -7.09 6.57
C LEU A 177 -38.08 -8.36 6.29
N GLN A 178 -37.51 -8.89 7.36
CA GLN A 178 -36.84 -10.20 7.37
C GLN A 178 -37.39 -11.03 8.54
N LYS A 179 -37.50 -12.33 8.40
CA LYS A 179 -37.87 -13.20 9.52
C LYS A 179 -36.88 -13.07 10.65
N SER A 180 -37.34 -12.97 11.90
CA SER A 180 -36.50 -12.77 13.09
C SER A 180 -35.64 -13.97 13.43
N ASP A 181 -35.98 -15.17 12.96
CA ASP A 181 -35.22 -16.40 13.09
C ASP A 181 -33.91 -16.41 12.24
N LYS A 182 -33.82 -15.49 11.25
CA LYS A 182 -32.64 -15.30 10.42
C LYS A 182 -31.78 -14.19 10.96
N ARG A 183 -30.47 -14.43 11.05
CA ARG A 183 -29.51 -13.39 11.45
C ARG A 183 -29.50 -12.25 10.43
N PHE A 184 -29.76 -11.06 10.89
CA PHE A 184 -29.57 -9.86 10.08
C PHE A 184 -28.08 -9.48 10.04
N ARG A 185 -27.60 -9.15 8.83
CA ARG A 185 -26.31 -8.46 8.60
C ARG A 185 -26.54 -7.35 7.58
N ALA A 186 -25.97 -6.19 7.86
CA ALA A 186 -26.02 -5.08 6.93
C ALA A 186 -25.22 -5.42 5.65
N PRO A 187 -25.74 -5.11 4.46
CA PRO A 187 -24.98 -5.27 3.23
C PRO A 187 -23.81 -4.27 3.18
N ILE A 188 -22.71 -4.67 2.58
CA ILE A 188 -21.57 -3.79 2.30
C ILE A 188 -21.95 -2.92 1.10
N VAL A 189 -22.35 -1.67 1.35
CA VAL A 189 -22.82 -0.74 0.30
C VAL A 189 -21.91 0.47 0.12
N THR A 190 -21.12 0.80 1.12
CA THR A 190 -20.16 1.92 1.06
C THR A 190 -18.89 1.45 0.37
N PRO A 191 -18.51 2.05 -0.78
CA PRO A 191 -17.25 1.71 -1.43
C PRO A 191 -16.07 2.12 -0.55
N ARG A 192 -14.99 1.34 -0.60
CA ARG A 192 -13.73 1.73 0.04
C ARG A 192 -13.16 2.96 -0.67
N PRO A 193 -12.52 3.89 0.07
CA PRO A 193 -11.78 4.98 -0.55
C PRO A 193 -10.70 4.42 -1.48
N THR A 194 -10.58 4.99 -2.67
CA THR A 194 -9.59 4.57 -3.66
C THR A 194 -8.77 5.77 -4.10
N VAL A 195 -7.46 5.63 -4.10
CA VAL A 195 -6.51 6.62 -4.63
C VAL A 195 -6.22 6.29 -6.09
N TYR A 196 -6.49 7.23 -6.99
CA TYR A 196 -6.41 7.03 -8.46
C TYR A 196 -5.09 7.51 -9.07
N GLY A 197 -3.99 7.41 -8.39
CA GLY A 197 -2.71 7.79 -8.96
C GLY A 197 -1.64 8.00 -7.89
N PRO A 198 -0.39 8.25 -8.31
CA PRO A 198 0.69 8.50 -7.39
C PRO A 198 0.50 9.84 -6.66
N HIS A 199 0.96 9.89 -5.43
CA HIS A 199 1.19 11.10 -4.67
C HIS A 199 2.68 11.35 -4.52
N THR A 200 3.07 12.57 -4.14
CA THR A 200 4.40 12.82 -3.60
C THR A 200 4.32 13.06 -2.10
N ALA A 201 5.40 12.71 -1.41
CA ALA A 201 5.52 12.89 0.03
C ALA A 201 6.96 13.21 0.41
N LYS A 202 7.14 13.91 1.52
CA LYS A 202 8.45 14.18 2.11
C LYS A 202 8.82 13.06 3.07
N VAL A 203 10.06 12.58 2.99
CA VAL A 203 10.61 11.65 3.97
C VAL A 203 10.86 12.38 5.28
N VAL A 204 10.44 11.80 6.38
CA VAL A 204 10.58 12.37 7.73
C VAL A 204 11.11 11.33 8.71
N GLY A 205 11.55 11.77 9.89
CA GLY A 205 11.89 10.88 11.01
C GLY A 205 10.65 10.45 11.80
N GLU A 206 10.81 9.48 12.69
CA GLU A 206 9.75 9.02 13.58
C GLU A 206 9.31 10.15 14.51
N LYS A 207 8.00 10.34 14.62
CA LYS A 207 7.40 11.35 15.51
C LYS A 207 7.94 11.19 16.94
N ASN A 208 8.38 12.29 17.54
CA ASN A 208 8.92 12.39 18.90
C ASN A 208 10.34 11.83 19.15
N LYS A 209 11.04 11.30 18.15
CA LYS A 209 12.44 10.89 18.32
C LYS A 209 13.46 11.98 17.98
N GLY A 210 12.98 13.16 17.51
CA GLY A 210 13.84 14.17 16.91
C GLY A 210 14.35 13.74 15.54
N GLU A 211 14.83 14.68 14.75
CA GLU A 211 15.55 14.38 13.50
C GLU A 211 17.02 14.06 13.87
N GLU A 212 17.26 13.02 14.67
CA GLU A 212 18.63 12.55 14.91
C GLU A 212 19.12 11.78 13.69
N GLY A 213 19.99 12.41 12.95
CA GLY A 213 20.53 11.87 11.70
C GLY A 213 19.64 12.13 10.48
N ASP A 214 20.18 11.80 9.33
CA ASP A 214 19.53 11.99 8.02
C ASP A 214 18.81 10.74 7.49
N ILE A 215 18.89 9.61 8.20
CA ILE A 215 18.29 8.32 7.82
C ILE A 215 17.53 7.70 8.99
N ASP A 216 16.23 7.48 8.82
CA ASP A 216 15.39 6.72 9.74
C ASP A 216 14.75 5.54 8.99
N VAL A 217 15.19 4.33 9.30
CA VAL A 217 14.82 3.10 8.58
C VAL A 217 14.72 1.92 9.55
N ASP A 218 13.83 0.97 9.26
CA ASP A 218 13.73 -0.30 9.99
C ASP A 218 14.41 -1.47 9.25
N GLU A 219 14.30 -2.67 9.81
CA GLU A 219 14.90 -3.89 9.26
C GLU A 219 14.37 -4.31 7.88
N TYR A 220 13.21 -3.79 7.45
CA TYR A 220 12.63 -4.01 6.12
C TYR A 220 12.93 -2.88 5.13
N GLY A 221 13.73 -1.89 5.53
CA GLY A 221 14.01 -0.71 4.70
C GLY A 221 12.82 0.26 4.59
N ARG A 222 11.86 0.21 5.54
CA ARG A 222 10.70 1.10 5.56
C ARG A 222 11.05 2.45 6.15
N ILE A 223 10.46 3.50 5.58
CA ILE A 223 10.68 4.90 5.98
C ILE A 223 9.37 5.56 6.41
N TRP A 224 9.48 6.67 7.12
CA TRP A 224 8.34 7.51 7.48
C TRP A 224 8.11 8.58 6.42
N LEU A 225 6.84 8.87 6.15
CA LEU A 225 6.42 9.87 5.16
C LEU A 225 5.55 10.95 5.79
N ARG A 226 5.59 12.14 5.20
CA ARG A 226 4.62 13.22 5.40
C ARG A 226 4.07 13.61 4.05
N PHE A 227 2.78 13.44 3.87
CA PHE A 227 2.10 13.82 2.63
C PHE A 227 1.83 15.32 2.59
N HIS A 228 1.84 15.93 1.41
CA HIS A 228 1.61 17.37 1.25
C HIS A 228 0.19 17.81 1.63
N TRP A 229 -0.78 16.91 1.60
CA TRP A 229 -2.16 17.18 2.01
C TRP A 229 -2.38 17.05 3.53
N ASP A 230 -1.42 16.55 4.28
CA ASP A 230 -1.50 16.43 5.73
C ASP A 230 -1.48 17.82 6.39
N ARG A 231 -2.50 18.13 7.19
CA ARG A 231 -2.67 19.40 7.87
C ARG A 231 -2.13 19.41 9.29
N GLU A 232 -1.83 18.25 9.85
CA GLU A 232 -1.38 18.14 11.22
C GLU A 232 0.14 18.35 11.31
N ASP A 233 0.54 19.35 12.09
CA ASP A 233 1.96 19.57 12.36
C ASP A 233 2.55 18.39 13.14
N GLY A 234 3.66 17.85 12.62
CA GLY A 234 4.37 16.73 13.22
C GLY A 234 3.66 15.39 13.11
N SER A 235 2.60 15.27 12.29
CA SER A 235 2.03 13.99 11.95
C SER A 235 2.96 13.25 10.97
N THR A 236 3.02 11.94 11.10
CA THR A 236 3.74 11.05 10.21
C THR A 236 2.80 9.95 9.76
N SER A 237 3.03 9.43 8.56
CA SER A 237 2.32 8.26 8.07
C SER A 237 2.77 6.97 8.81
N CYS A 238 2.45 5.83 8.27
CA CYS A 238 3.04 4.55 8.69
C CYS A 238 4.42 4.34 8.08
N ARG A 239 5.19 3.41 8.63
CA ARG A 239 6.38 2.86 7.99
C ARG A 239 6.01 2.30 6.61
N THR A 240 6.55 2.91 5.56
CA THR A 240 6.24 2.60 4.17
C THR A 240 7.41 1.91 3.50
N ARG A 241 7.15 0.79 2.81
CA ARG A 241 8.17 0.07 2.04
C ARG A 241 8.68 0.90 0.88
N VAL A 242 9.96 0.72 0.54
CA VAL A 242 10.62 1.38 -0.59
C VAL A 242 10.95 0.33 -1.65
N ALA A 243 10.47 0.53 -2.87
CA ALA A 243 10.84 -0.29 -4.00
C ALA A 243 12.33 -0.14 -4.31
N GLN A 244 13.02 -1.24 -4.49
CA GLN A 244 14.42 -1.29 -4.89
C GLN A 244 14.53 -1.76 -6.34
N MET A 245 15.58 -1.32 -7.04
CA MET A 245 15.82 -1.73 -8.44
C MET A 245 15.99 -3.25 -8.57
N TRP A 246 16.41 -3.93 -7.51
CA TRP A 246 16.63 -5.36 -7.44
C TRP A 246 16.60 -5.81 -5.99
N ALA A 247 15.83 -6.84 -5.65
CA ALA A 247 15.68 -7.33 -4.28
C ALA A 247 15.71 -8.86 -4.26
N GLY A 248 16.62 -9.43 -3.46
CA GLY A 248 16.75 -10.84 -3.25
C GLY A 248 17.10 -11.20 -1.80
N LYS A 249 17.34 -12.47 -1.52
CA LYS A 249 17.68 -12.97 -0.18
C LYS A 249 19.12 -12.60 0.18
N GLY A 250 19.33 -11.40 0.71
CA GLY A 250 20.63 -10.87 1.09
C GLY A 250 21.50 -10.39 -0.09
N TRP A 251 20.90 -10.12 -1.26
CA TRP A 251 21.55 -9.56 -2.41
C TRP A 251 20.61 -8.64 -3.21
N GLY A 252 21.15 -7.75 -4.03
CA GLY A 252 20.39 -6.80 -4.82
C GLY A 252 20.86 -5.36 -4.66
N GLY A 253 20.03 -4.39 -5.03
CA GLY A 253 20.26 -2.97 -4.82
C GLY A 253 19.61 -2.51 -3.51
N GLN A 254 20.25 -1.56 -2.82
CA GLN A 254 19.69 -0.94 -1.63
C GLN A 254 19.98 0.55 -1.63
N ILE A 255 18.94 1.36 -1.79
CA ILE A 255 18.99 2.81 -1.70
C ILE A 255 17.86 3.25 -0.76
N ILE A 256 18.23 3.87 0.37
CA ILE A 256 17.26 4.36 1.35
C ILE A 256 17.11 5.87 1.17
N PRO A 257 15.92 6.37 0.85
CA PRO A 257 15.64 7.80 0.82
C PRO A 257 15.86 8.43 2.19
N ARG A 258 16.51 9.60 2.22
CA ARG A 258 16.86 10.31 3.44
C ARG A 258 15.78 11.29 3.85
N ILE A 259 15.79 11.68 5.14
CA ILE A 259 14.91 12.72 5.67
C ILE A 259 15.09 14.02 4.86
N GLY A 260 13.95 14.61 4.50
CA GLY A 260 13.88 15.80 3.66
C GLY A 260 13.64 15.53 2.18
N GLN A 261 14.03 14.38 1.65
CA GLN A 261 13.84 14.03 0.25
C GLN A 261 12.37 13.86 -0.10
N GLU A 262 12.03 14.18 -1.35
CA GLU A 262 10.71 13.98 -1.91
C GLU A 262 10.65 12.66 -2.68
N VAL A 263 9.63 11.86 -2.38
CA VAL A 263 9.43 10.53 -2.96
C VAL A 263 8.07 10.40 -3.62
N ILE A 264 7.99 9.53 -4.62
CA ILE A 264 6.75 9.15 -5.29
C ILE A 264 6.14 7.97 -4.54
N VAL A 265 4.87 8.07 -4.19
CA VAL A 265 4.11 7.06 -3.46
C VAL A 265 2.96 6.58 -4.32
N GLU A 266 2.92 5.28 -4.57
CA GLU A 266 1.77 4.59 -5.13
C GLU A 266 1.06 3.79 -4.05
N TYR A 267 -0.13 3.30 -4.37
CA TYR A 267 -0.98 2.57 -3.42
C TYR A 267 -1.38 1.24 -4.03
N ILE A 268 -1.09 0.14 -3.33
CA ILE A 268 -1.43 -1.20 -3.80
C ILE A 268 -2.96 -1.30 -3.93
N GLU A 269 -3.44 -1.64 -5.13
CA GLU A 269 -4.87 -1.65 -5.48
C GLU A 269 -5.61 -0.33 -5.17
N GLY A 270 -4.89 0.79 -5.18
CA GLY A 270 -5.46 2.09 -4.82
C GLY A 270 -5.87 2.22 -3.35
N ASN A 271 -5.49 1.30 -2.49
CA ASN A 271 -5.83 1.33 -1.07
C ASN A 271 -4.95 2.34 -0.32
N PRO A 272 -5.52 3.43 0.25
CA PRO A 272 -4.76 4.44 0.98
C PRO A 272 -3.97 3.90 2.19
N ASP A 273 -4.35 2.74 2.72
CA ASP A 273 -3.67 2.08 3.83
C ASP A 273 -2.45 1.22 3.41
N LEU A 274 -2.21 1.07 2.11
CA LEU A 274 -1.13 0.27 1.54
C LEU A 274 -0.20 1.09 0.63
N PRO A 275 0.43 2.16 1.16
CA PRO A 275 1.37 2.96 0.40
C PRO A 275 2.66 2.20 0.09
N LEU A 276 3.26 2.50 -1.06
CA LEU A 276 4.55 1.97 -1.51
C LEU A 276 5.34 3.10 -2.16
N VAL A 277 6.55 3.38 -1.68
CA VAL A 277 7.47 4.30 -2.34
C VAL A 277 8.06 3.62 -3.57
N VAL A 278 7.87 4.24 -4.74
CA VAL A 278 8.30 3.68 -6.03
C VAL A 278 9.44 4.46 -6.69
N GLY A 279 9.81 5.63 -6.15
CA GLY A 279 10.89 6.44 -6.66
C GLY A 279 11.09 7.71 -5.87
N ALA A 280 12.03 8.55 -6.33
CA ALA A 280 12.30 9.87 -5.77
C ALA A 280 12.27 10.92 -6.89
N VAL A 281 11.97 12.16 -6.53
CA VAL A 281 11.95 13.31 -7.45
C VAL A 281 12.77 14.46 -6.89
N VAL A 282 13.36 15.21 -7.80
CA VAL A 282 14.09 16.44 -7.45
C VAL A 282 13.12 17.60 -7.27
N ASN A 283 13.49 18.57 -6.44
CA ASN A 283 12.73 19.79 -6.21
C ASN A 283 13.66 21.00 -6.03
N ASP A 284 13.16 22.12 -5.54
CA ASP A 284 13.95 23.35 -5.37
C ASP A 284 15.05 23.21 -4.30
N GLN A 285 14.84 22.37 -3.27
CA GLN A 285 15.81 22.10 -2.20
C GLN A 285 16.76 20.95 -2.55
N HIS A 286 16.29 19.93 -3.26
CA HIS A 286 17.04 18.74 -3.62
C HIS A 286 17.24 18.70 -5.14
N LYS A 287 18.28 19.41 -5.62
CA LYS A 287 18.66 19.49 -7.03
C LYS A 287 19.31 18.18 -7.51
N PRO A 288 19.35 17.93 -8.83
CA PRO A 288 20.14 16.84 -9.38
C PRO A 288 21.61 16.93 -8.98
N PRO A 289 22.34 15.78 -8.88
CA PRO A 289 23.75 15.78 -8.49
C PRO A 289 24.67 16.54 -9.47
N TYR A 290 24.26 16.67 -10.73
CA TYR A 290 24.96 17.43 -11.76
C TYR A 290 24.12 18.62 -12.21
N GLU A 291 24.73 19.80 -12.24
CA GLU A 291 24.05 21.05 -12.59
C GLU A 291 23.44 20.98 -14.00
N LEU A 292 22.14 21.16 -14.09
CA LEU A 292 21.39 21.19 -15.34
C LEU A 292 21.01 22.63 -15.71
N PRO A 293 20.95 22.97 -17.02
CA PRO A 293 21.17 22.10 -18.19
C PRO A 293 22.63 21.97 -18.66
N ALA A 294 23.59 22.57 -17.95
CA ALA A 294 24.99 22.65 -18.36
C ALA A 294 25.64 21.26 -18.53
N ASN A 295 25.36 20.34 -17.61
CA ASN A 295 25.94 19.01 -17.58
C ASN A 295 24.94 17.91 -18.02
N LYS A 296 24.15 18.17 -19.03
CA LYS A 296 23.12 17.24 -19.52
C LYS A 296 23.66 15.92 -20.11
N THR A 297 24.97 15.85 -20.37
CA THR A 297 25.68 14.67 -20.86
C THR A 297 26.25 13.80 -19.72
N GLN A 298 26.13 14.29 -18.49
CA GLN A 298 26.58 13.55 -17.30
C GLN A 298 25.49 12.69 -16.72
N SER A 299 25.85 11.48 -16.32
CA SER A 299 25.00 10.56 -15.57
C SER A 299 25.82 9.84 -14.50
N GLY A 300 25.17 9.32 -13.47
CA GLY A 300 25.91 8.59 -12.43
C GLY A 300 25.14 8.37 -11.14
N LEU A 301 25.85 7.79 -10.18
CA LEU A 301 25.39 7.60 -8.81
C LEU A 301 26.35 8.35 -7.88
N LYS A 302 25.81 9.30 -7.13
CA LYS A 302 26.54 10.07 -6.14
C LYS A 302 25.89 9.86 -4.76
N SER A 303 26.66 9.33 -3.81
CA SER A 303 26.24 9.21 -2.42
C SER A 303 26.63 10.47 -1.65
N GLU A 304 26.24 10.55 -0.40
CA GLU A 304 26.63 11.60 0.53
C GLU A 304 27.00 10.97 1.87
N SER A 305 28.08 11.47 2.51
CA SER A 305 28.45 11.02 3.85
C SER A 305 27.43 11.50 4.88
N THR A 306 27.14 10.63 5.85
CA THR A 306 26.26 10.97 6.97
C THR A 306 27.08 11.68 8.05
N ASP A 307 26.84 12.94 8.29
CA ASP A 307 27.54 13.73 9.34
C ASP A 307 26.60 14.26 10.43
N GLY A 308 25.29 14.06 10.26
CA GLY A 308 24.26 14.55 11.17
C GLY A 308 24.03 16.07 11.12
N ALA A 309 24.73 16.79 10.25
CA ALA A 309 24.68 18.25 10.16
C ALA A 309 24.09 18.79 8.85
N GLY A 310 23.67 17.92 7.93
CA GLY A 310 23.15 18.29 6.60
C GLY A 310 24.19 18.10 5.49
N PHE A 311 24.06 18.84 4.39
CA PHE A 311 24.86 18.65 3.19
C PHE A 311 26.38 18.66 3.45
N SER A 312 27.02 17.58 3.04
CA SER A 312 28.46 17.39 3.14
C SER A 312 29.10 17.44 1.74
N ASP A 313 30.28 18.05 1.64
CA ASP A 313 31.10 17.97 0.42
C ASP A 313 31.80 16.62 0.27
N THR A 314 31.55 15.69 1.19
CA THR A 314 32.12 14.35 1.22
C THR A 314 31.17 13.31 0.61
N TYR A 315 31.65 12.59 -0.40
CA TYR A 315 30.82 11.66 -1.17
C TYR A 315 31.63 10.57 -1.89
N ASN A 316 30.93 9.47 -2.21
CA ASN A 316 31.42 8.50 -3.18
C ASN A 316 30.62 8.64 -4.48
N GLU A 317 31.29 8.41 -5.62
CA GLU A 317 30.67 8.65 -6.92
C GLU A 317 31.12 7.65 -7.99
N ILE A 318 30.19 7.27 -8.85
CA ILE A 318 30.48 6.68 -10.17
C ILE A 318 29.78 7.57 -11.18
N LYS A 319 30.58 8.28 -12.00
CA LYS A 319 30.09 9.26 -12.95
C LYS A 319 30.52 8.91 -14.38
N PHE A 320 29.63 9.08 -15.32
CA PHE A 320 29.86 9.00 -16.74
C PHE A 320 29.76 10.42 -17.35
N GLU A 321 30.70 10.78 -18.19
CA GLU A 321 30.57 11.90 -19.14
C GLU A 321 30.51 11.28 -20.53
N ASP A 322 29.41 11.54 -21.26
CA ASP A 322 29.13 10.96 -22.59
C ASP A 322 29.28 12.03 -23.69
N ARG A 323 29.89 13.16 -23.41
CA ARG A 323 30.17 14.18 -24.42
C ARG A 323 31.21 13.62 -25.39
N LYS A 324 30.88 13.62 -26.67
CA LYS A 324 31.75 13.13 -27.75
C LYS A 324 33.14 13.75 -27.67
N ASP A 325 34.17 12.91 -27.75
CA ASP A 325 35.60 13.25 -27.66
C ASP A 325 36.04 13.73 -26.26
N GLN A 326 35.17 13.56 -25.25
CA GLN A 326 35.44 13.89 -23.83
C GLN A 326 34.84 12.79 -22.90
N GLU A 327 34.60 11.61 -23.43
CA GLU A 327 34.01 10.50 -22.69
C GLU A 327 34.91 10.08 -21.50
N VAL A 328 34.31 9.98 -20.32
CA VAL A 328 35.02 9.60 -19.09
C VAL A 328 34.13 8.75 -18.19
N LEU A 329 34.69 7.67 -17.64
CA LEU A 329 34.20 7.01 -16.45
C LEU A 329 35.06 7.43 -15.25
N GLU A 330 34.49 8.14 -14.29
CA GLU A 330 35.16 8.57 -13.08
C GLU A 330 34.62 7.81 -11.87
N ILE A 331 35.52 7.24 -11.06
CA ILE A 331 35.19 6.61 -9.78
C ILE A 331 35.90 7.40 -8.68
N ARG A 332 35.11 7.96 -7.77
CA ARG A 332 35.62 8.70 -6.59
C ARG A 332 35.20 7.99 -5.31
N THR A 333 36.13 7.83 -4.40
CA THR A 333 35.88 7.37 -3.03
C THR A 333 36.37 8.42 -2.03
N GLU A 334 35.56 8.71 -1.05
CA GLU A 334 35.88 9.72 -0.04
C GLU A 334 36.99 9.27 0.90
N LYS A 335 37.05 8.01 1.25
CA LYS A 335 38.00 7.48 2.20
C LYS A 335 38.79 6.29 1.65
N ASP A 336 38.22 5.11 1.69
CA ASP A 336 38.92 3.87 1.34
C ASP A 336 38.31 3.25 0.09
N HIS A 337 39.14 2.81 -0.85
CA HIS A 337 38.73 2.02 -2.01
C HIS A 337 39.29 0.60 -1.87
N LYS A 338 38.39 -0.43 -1.83
CA LYS A 338 38.77 -1.83 -1.70
C LYS A 338 38.24 -2.63 -2.90
N ILE A 339 39.13 -3.32 -3.55
CA ILE A 339 38.81 -4.23 -4.66
C ILE A 339 39.20 -5.65 -4.26
N THR A 340 38.31 -6.62 -4.38
CA THR A 340 38.60 -8.05 -4.16
C THR A 340 38.20 -8.83 -5.40
N VAL A 341 39.15 -9.52 -6.00
CA VAL A 341 38.95 -10.37 -7.18
C VAL A 341 39.34 -11.79 -6.82
N ASN A 342 38.38 -12.71 -6.81
CA ASN A 342 38.62 -14.09 -6.38
C ASN A 342 39.33 -14.96 -7.43
N ASN A 343 39.43 -14.52 -8.69
CA ASN A 343 40.04 -15.29 -9.74
C ASN A 343 41.06 -14.44 -10.53
N ILE A 344 40.68 -13.76 -11.59
CA ILE A 344 41.59 -13.06 -12.49
C ILE A 344 41.11 -11.59 -12.64
N GLU A 345 42.07 -10.67 -12.56
CA GLU A 345 41.89 -9.29 -12.99
C GLU A 345 42.68 -9.08 -14.28
N THR A 346 42.05 -8.58 -15.34
CA THR A 346 42.69 -8.20 -16.60
C THR A 346 42.40 -6.74 -16.90
N ARG A 347 43.42 -5.99 -17.34
CA ARG A 347 43.29 -4.58 -17.74
C ARG A 347 43.96 -4.38 -19.10
N ASP A 348 43.21 -3.98 -20.12
CA ASP A 348 43.69 -3.58 -21.41
C ASP A 348 43.57 -2.07 -21.57
N ILE A 349 44.67 -1.37 -21.85
CA ILE A 349 44.72 0.08 -21.87
C ILE A 349 45.42 0.56 -23.13
N GLY A 350 44.82 1.52 -23.84
CA GLY A 350 45.48 2.29 -24.88
C GLY A 350 45.31 1.76 -26.30
N GLU A 351 44.32 0.88 -26.60
CA GLU A 351 44.08 0.38 -28.00
C GLU A 351 43.91 1.53 -29.01
N ARG A 352 43.37 2.68 -28.58
CA ARG A 352 43.18 3.88 -29.41
C ARG A 352 43.96 5.07 -28.90
N TYR A 353 45.08 4.82 -28.18
CA TYR A 353 45.88 5.88 -27.60
C TYR A 353 46.66 6.64 -28.70
N ASP A 354 46.38 7.96 -28.82
CA ASP A 354 47.01 8.89 -29.76
C ASP A 354 47.71 10.06 -29.06
N GLY A 355 47.78 10.05 -27.74
CA GLY A 355 48.33 11.10 -26.91
C GLY A 355 49.85 11.06 -26.76
N GLY A 356 50.45 12.14 -26.21
CA GLY A 356 51.88 12.32 -26.03
C GLY A 356 52.41 12.09 -24.60
N GLY A 357 51.62 11.44 -23.72
CA GLY A 357 52.01 11.24 -22.31
C GLY A 357 51.96 9.76 -21.86
N TYR A 358 51.64 9.53 -20.60
CA TYR A 358 51.42 8.19 -20.09
C TYR A 358 49.97 7.74 -20.37
N SER A 359 49.82 6.53 -20.90
CA SER A 359 48.49 5.91 -21.06
C SER A 359 47.93 5.37 -19.73
N ARG A 360 48.82 5.13 -18.74
CA ARG A 360 48.51 4.76 -17.36
C ARG A 360 49.42 5.49 -16.40
N GLU A 361 48.87 6.17 -15.42
CA GLU A 361 49.60 6.84 -14.34
C GLU A 361 49.03 6.41 -12.98
N THR A 362 49.91 6.20 -12.00
CA THR A 362 49.51 5.97 -10.61
C THR A 362 50.32 6.91 -9.72
N THR A 363 49.65 7.78 -8.98
CA THR A 363 50.30 8.74 -8.08
C THR A 363 49.85 8.51 -6.64
N LEU A 364 50.81 8.16 -5.76
CA LEU A 364 50.60 8.14 -4.32
C LEU A 364 51.11 9.45 -3.74
N LYS A 365 50.20 10.29 -3.24
CA LYS A 365 50.57 11.59 -2.65
C LYS A 365 51.21 11.45 -1.27
N LYS A 366 50.87 10.44 -0.50
CA LYS A 366 51.40 10.10 0.82
C LYS A 366 51.33 8.59 1.03
N GLY A 367 52.22 8.07 1.89
CA GLY A 367 52.27 6.64 2.21
C GLY A 367 53.13 5.82 1.26
N ASP A 368 53.11 4.53 1.44
CA ASP A 368 53.95 3.55 0.72
C ASP A 368 53.10 2.71 -0.23
N ASP A 369 53.69 2.25 -1.33
CA ASP A 369 53.12 1.26 -2.24
C ASP A 369 53.75 -0.11 -1.99
N LYS A 370 52.93 -1.13 -1.84
CA LYS A 370 53.39 -2.51 -1.66
C LYS A 370 52.76 -3.43 -2.72
N LEU A 371 53.62 -4.04 -3.51
CA LEU A 371 53.25 -5.17 -4.38
C LEU A 371 53.77 -6.46 -3.76
N ASP A 372 52.88 -7.40 -3.41
CA ASP A 372 53.21 -8.66 -2.75
C ASP A 372 52.67 -9.83 -3.57
N VAL A 373 53.53 -10.59 -4.19
CA VAL A 373 53.19 -11.81 -4.97
C VAL A 373 53.57 -13.02 -4.11
N GLN A 374 52.65 -13.48 -3.26
CA GLN A 374 52.90 -14.49 -2.24
C GLN A 374 53.27 -15.87 -2.79
N ASN A 375 52.68 -16.26 -3.93
CA ASN A 375 52.89 -17.60 -4.50
C ASN A 375 52.87 -17.52 -6.03
N GLY A 376 53.95 -17.06 -6.62
CA GLY A 376 54.05 -16.90 -8.07
C GLY A 376 55.25 -16.02 -8.46
N LYS A 377 55.26 -15.55 -9.68
CA LYS A 377 56.29 -14.65 -10.22
C LYS A 377 55.67 -13.29 -10.61
N LEU A 378 56.51 -12.27 -10.61
CA LEU A 378 56.21 -10.97 -11.17
C LEU A 378 57.00 -10.80 -12.45
N ASP A 379 56.35 -10.69 -13.59
CA ASP A 379 56.95 -10.35 -14.89
C ASP A 379 56.70 -8.86 -15.17
N ILE A 380 57.72 -8.10 -15.45
CA ILE A 380 57.65 -6.73 -15.94
C ILE A 380 58.38 -6.64 -17.26
N GLU A 381 57.65 -6.34 -18.33
CA GLU A 381 58.21 -6.25 -19.68
C GLU A 381 57.91 -4.89 -20.30
N ALA A 382 58.85 -4.27 -20.95
CA ALA A 382 58.69 -3.05 -21.73
C ALA A 382 59.53 -3.15 -23.01
N LEU A 383 58.93 -2.77 -24.15
CA LEU A 383 59.64 -2.84 -25.44
C LEU A 383 60.84 -1.89 -25.51
N ARG A 384 60.72 -0.71 -24.87
CA ARG A 384 61.73 0.38 -25.02
C ARG A 384 62.59 0.56 -23.77
N GLU A 385 61.97 0.72 -22.63
CA GLU A 385 62.71 1.17 -21.45
C GLU A 385 61.98 0.87 -20.14
N ILE A 386 62.70 0.45 -19.11
CA ILE A 386 62.24 0.43 -17.72
C ILE A 386 63.15 1.29 -16.89
N ASN A 387 62.56 2.28 -16.19
CA ASN A 387 63.26 3.21 -15.27
C ASN A 387 62.78 3.01 -13.84
N LEU A 388 63.71 2.77 -12.92
CA LEU A 388 63.49 2.81 -11.49
C LEU A 388 64.30 3.98 -10.93
N LYS A 389 63.64 4.89 -10.20
CA LYS A 389 64.32 6.11 -9.69
C LYS A 389 64.00 6.33 -8.23
N VAL A 390 65.04 6.60 -7.40
CA VAL A 390 64.92 7.00 -6.01
C VAL A 390 65.91 8.17 -5.78
N GLY A 391 65.40 9.37 -5.61
CA GLY A 391 66.21 10.57 -5.52
C GLY A 391 67.11 10.76 -6.73
N GLU A 392 68.43 10.76 -6.53
CA GLU A 392 69.45 10.85 -7.59
C GLU A 392 69.88 9.49 -8.16
N SER A 393 69.49 8.40 -7.49
CA SER A 393 69.81 7.03 -7.92
C SER A 393 68.81 6.51 -8.95
N THR A 394 69.31 5.87 -10.03
CA THR A 394 68.52 5.32 -11.11
C THR A 394 69.00 3.97 -11.56
N ILE A 395 68.07 3.08 -11.92
CA ILE A 395 68.33 1.87 -12.74
C ILE A 395 67.52 2.06 -14.02
N LYS A 396 68.24 2.10 -15.12
CA LYS A 396 67.66 2.20 -16.47
C LYS A 396 67.98 0.97 -17.26
N MET A 397 67.00 0.28 -17.76
CA MET A 397 67.12 -0.87 -18.63
C MET A 397 66.58 -0.55 -20.02
N THR A 398 67.41 -0.85 -21.04
CA THR A 398 67.03 -0.74 -22.46
C THR A 398 67.35 -2.05 -23.16
N PRO A 399 66.91 -2.29 -24.42
CA PRO A 399 67.25 -3.53 -25.13
C PRO A 399 68.71 -3.87 -25.23
N GLY A 400 69.59 -2.87 -25.13
CA GLY A 400 71.07 -3.08 -25.31
C GLY A 400 71.90 -2.80 -24.07
N SER A 401 71.34 -2.32 -22.98
CA SER A 401 72.12 -1.92 -21.76
C SER A 401 71.33 -1.89 -20.48
N ILE A 402 72.02 -2.11 -19.39
CA ILE A 402 71.56 -1.77 -18.02
C ILE A 402 72.51 -0.71 -17.48
N GLU A 403 72.00 0.45 -17.18
CA GLU A 403 72.76 1.56 -16.63
C GLU A 403 72.32 1.79 -15.17
N ILE A 404 73.25 1.79 -14.24
CA ILE A 404 73.06 2.07 -12.82
C ILE A 404 73.85 3.32 -12.48
N LYS A 405 73.17 4.36 -11.99
CA LYS A 405 73.73 5.61 -11.50
C LYS A 405 73.37 5.84 -10.04
N SER A 406 74.37 6.20 -9.24
CA SER A 406 74.17 6.62 -7.85
C SER A 406 75.25 7.59 -7.48
N PRO A 407 75.03 8.59 -6.60
CA PRO A 407 76.08 9.46 -6.04
C PRO A 407 77.18 8.68 -5.28
N THR A 408 76.83 7.53 -4.76
CA THR A 408 77.73 6.60 -4.09
C THR A 408 77.37 5.18 -4.47
N ILE A 409 78.28 4.42 -5.04
CA ILE A 409 78.16 3.02 -5.35
C ILE A 409 78.93 2.19 -4.38
#